data_71d75141fcb620cc43fe21ef204502a5
#
_entry.id   71d75141fcb620cc43fe21ef204502a5
#
_cell.length_a   1.000
_cell.length_b   1.000
_cell.length_c   1.000
_cell.angle_alpha   90.00
_cell.angle_beta   90.00
_cell.angle_gamma   90.00
#
_symmetry.space_group_name_H-M   'P 1'
#
loop_
_entity.id
_entity.type
_entity.pdbx_description
1 polymer ?
#
loop_
_entity_poly.entity_id
_entity_poly.type
_entity_poly.pdbx_seq_one_letter_code
_entity_poly.pdbx_strand_id
1 'polypeptide(L)'
;RHRAILAEALERIDIPLLGALPRDPELALPSRHLGLVLAGEREGLEKFLDTAANALESHVDVNALRQIAAPSRDQVSARAITIAPIGQRIAIARDEAFAFVYARTMTIWREQGAELMMFSPLLDEAPDPQADAVYLPGGYPELHAGRLAANQRFMQGVRAAAARQAFVFGECGGYMALGRALTDADGVAH
;
A
#
# COMPACT_ATOMS: atom_id res chain seq x y z
N ARG A 1 8.36 18.16 -29.96
CA ARG A 1 9.67 17.58 -30.32
C ARG A 1 9.93 16.23 -29.64
N HIS A 2 9.86 16.13 -28.31
CA HIS A 2 10.11 14.87 -27.57
C HIS A 2 9.17 13.73 -28.02
N ARG A 3 7.85 13.99 -28.10
CA ARG A 3 6.85 13.01 -28.57
C ARG A 3 7.19 12.45 -29.97
N ALA A 4 7.63 13.30 -30.91
CA ALA A 4 7.95 12.87 -32.25
C ALA A 4 9.16 11.91 -32.28
N ILE A 5 10.19 12.19 -31.48
CA ILE A 5 11.36 11.32 -31.36
C ILE A 5 10.99 9.95 -30.80
N LEU A 6 10.14 9.93 -29.76
CA LEU A 6 9.67 8.66 -29.17
C LEU A 6 8.78 7.89 -30.13
N ALA A 7 7.89 8.56 -30.88
CA ALA A 7 7.03 7.92 -31.87
C ALA A 7 7.87 7.24 -32.97
N GLU A 8 8.88 7.94 -33.52
CA GLU A 8 9.78 7.40 -34.53
C GLU A 8 10.61 6.21 -33.99
N ALA A 9 11.06 6.28 -32.73
CA ALA A 9 11.78 5.18 -32.13
C ALA A 9 10.91 3.92 -31.94
N LEU A 10 9.65 4.08 -31.54
CA LEU A 10 8.70 2.98 -31.38
C LEU A 10 8.31 2.36 -32.74
N GLU A 11 8.11 3.19 -33.77
CA GLU A 11 7.82 2.75 -35.12
C GLU A 11 8.93 1.86 -35.69
N ARG A 12 10.21 2.18 -35.42
CA ARG A 12 11.37 1.37 -35.86
C ARG A 12 11.41 -0.05 -35.28
N ILE A 13 10.74 -0.29 -34.17
CA ILE A 13 10.67 -1.60 -33.50
C ILE A 13 9.26 -2.20 -33.53
N ASP A 14 8.40 -1.67 -34.40
CA ASP A 14 7.03 -2.15 -34.63
C ASP A 14 6.16 -2.19 -33.37
N ILE A 15 6.33 -1.19 -32.50
CA ILE A 15 5.48 -1.00 -31.30
C ILE A 15 4.48 0.14 -31.56
N PRO A 16 3.16 -0.14 -31.52
CA PRO A 16 2.15 0.88 -31.76
C PRO A 16 2.12 1.93 -30.63
N LEU A 17 2.17 3.21 -31.01
CA LEU A 17 1.97 4.32 -30.07
C LEU A 17 0.46 4.61 -29.97
N LEU A 18 -0.15 4.22 -28.86
CA LEU A 18 -1.59 4.41 -28.64
C LEU A 18 -1.96 5.78 -28.09
N GLY A 19 -1.00 6.55 -27.66
CA GLY A 19 -1.23 7.90 -27.16
C GLY A 19 -0.02 8.46 -26.44
N ALA A 20 -0.14 9.72 -26.01
CA ALA A 20 0.88 10.36 -25.19
C ALA A 20 0.22 11.46 -24.34
N LEU A 21 0.21 11.25 -23.04
CA LEU A 21 -0.30 12.23 -22.09
C LEU A 21 0.67 13.42 -22.00
N PRO A 22 0.19 14.66 -22.19
CA PRO A 22 1.00 15.85 -21.97
C PRO A 22 1.27 16.03 -20.47
N ARG A 23 2.31 16.81 -20.14
CA ARG A 23 2.50 17.25 -18.77
C ARG A 23 1.39 18.24 -18.42
N ASP A 24 0.62 17.93 -17.40
CA ASP A 24 -0.48 18.74 -16.91
C ASP A 24 -0.30 18.99 -15.40
N PRO A 25 -0.24 20.26 -14.95
CA PRO A 25 -0.16 20.58 -13.54
C PRO A 25 -1.35 20.06 -12.71
N GLU A 26 -2.54 19.95 -13.30
CA GLU A 26 -3.72 19.43 -12.61
C GLU A 26 -3.64 17.92 -12.33
N LEU A 27 -2.79 17.21 -13.10
CA LEU A 27 -2.49 15.80 -12.91
C LEU A 27 -1.25 15.57 -12.03
N ALA A 28 -0.64 16.64 -11.49
CA ALA A 28 0.49 16.49 -10.60
C ALA A 28 0.07 15.88 -9.27
N LEU A 29 0.78 14.83 -8.85
CA LEU A 29 0.65 14.26 -7.52
C LEU A 29 1.70 14.87 -6.58
N PRO A 30 1.34 15.15 -5.31
CA PRO A 30 2.32 15.56 -4.33
C PRO A 30 3.40 14.48 -4.20
N SER A 31 4.66 14.92 -4.12
CA SER A 31 5.78 14.01 -3.88
C SER A 31 6.04 13.91 -2.38
N ARG A 32 6.18 12.68 -1.87
CA ARG A 32 6.64 12.36 -0.53
C ARG A 32 7.92 11.54 -0.58
N HIS A 33 8.47 11.27 0.60
CA HIS A 33 9.45 10.22 0.76
C HIS A 33 8.94 8.92 0.13
N LEU A 34 9.73 8.28 -0.72
CA LEU A 34 9.36 7.15 -1.58
C LEU A 34 8.29 7.44 -2.65
N GLY A 35 7.87 8.69 -2.83
CA GLY A 35 6.95 9.11 -3.90
C GLY A 35 5.50 8.67 -3.76
N LEU A 36 5.12 8.05 -2.65
CA LEU A 36 3.76 7.56 -2.43
C LEU A 36 2.96 8.52 -1.53
N VAL A 37 1.75 8.84 -1.95
CA VAL A 37 0.74 9.57 -1.17
C VAL A 37 -0.52 8.73 -1.15
N LEU A 38 -1.12 8.55 0.02
CA LEU A 38 -2.36 7.78 0.12
C LEU A 38 -3.50 8.51 -0.59
N ALA A 39 -4.32 7.77 -1.32
CA ALA A 39 -5.46 8.33 -2.03
C ALA A 39 -6.41 9.10 -1.09
N GLY A 40 -6.62 8.60 0.13
CA GLY A 40 -7.46 9.22 1.16
C GLY A 40 -6.94 10.56 1.70
N GLU A 41 -5.65 10.88 1.49
CA GLU A 41 -5.06 12.16 1.91
C GLU A 41 -5.22 13.26 0.85
N ARG A 42 -5.68 12.90 -0.35
CA ARG A 42 -5.85 13.87 -1.43
C ARG A 42 -7.21 14.55 -1.34
N GLU A 43 -7.21 15.83 -1.04
CA GLU A 43 -8.40 16.66 -1.21
C GLU A 43 -8.83 16.67 -2.69
N GLY A 44 -10.14 16.55 -2.94
CA GLY A 44 -10.70 16.57 -4.28
C GLY A 44 -10.30 15.38 -5.15
N LEU A 45 -10.12 14.20 -4.58
CA LEU A 45 -9.75 12.97 -5.30
C LEU A 45 -10.68 12.69 -6.50
N GLU A 46 -12.01 12.80 -6.34
CA GLU A 46 -12.98 12.57 -7.40
C GLU A 46 -12.73 13.51 -8.60
N LYS A 47 -12.57 14.82 -8.33
CA LYS A 47 -12.26 15.79 -9.38
C LYS A 47 -10.95 15.46 -10.09
N PHE A 48 -9.94 15.00 -9.35
CA PHE A 48 -8.67 14.57 -9.93
C PHE A 48 -8.84 13.35 -10.84
N LEU A 49 -9.65 12.36 -10.41
CA LEU A 49 -9.94 11.18 -11.22
C LEU A 49 -10.69 11.53 -12.51
N ASP A 50 -11.67 12.44 -12.43
CA ASP A 50 -12.39 12.95 -13.61
C ASP A 50 -11.45 13.67 -14.57
N THR A 51 -10.55 14.53 -14.04
CA THR A 51 -9.55 15.23 -14.86
C THR A 51 -8.60 14.24 -15.53
N ALA A 52 -8.15 13.21 -14.81
CA ALA A 52 -7.28 12.18 -15.35
C ALA A 52 -7.99 11.31 -16.42
N ALA A 53 -9.26 10.97 -16.21
CA ALA A 53 -10.06 10.24 -17.17
C ALA A 53 -10.24 11.03 -18.47
N ASN A 54 -10.61 12.30 -18.37
CA ASN A 54 -10.77 13.19 -19.52
C ASN A 54 -9.45 13.38 -20.29
N ALA A 55 -8.32 13.48 -19.59
CA ALA A 55 -7.00 13.56 -20.21
C ALA A 55 -6.65 12.26 -20.95
N LEU A 56 -6.96 11.09 -20.39
CA LEU A 56 -6.79 9.81 -21.05
C LEU A 56 -7.65 9.70 -22.31
N GLU A 57 -8.93 9.99 -22.23
CA GLU A 57 -9.85 9.94 -23.39
C GLU A 57 -9.41 10.86 -24.53
N SER A 58 -8.85 12.04 -24.19
CA SER A 58 -8.42 13.02 -25.17
C SER A 58 -7.08 12.71 -25.84
N HIS A 59 -6.22 11.91 -25.21
CA HIS A 59 -4.82 11.74 -25.65
C HIS A 59 -4.41 10.29 -25.88
N VAL A 60 -5.27 9.31 -25.58
CA VAL A 60 -4.98 7.87 -25.73
C VAL A 60 -6.11 7.22 -26.52
N ASP A 61 -5.77 6.43 -27.53
CA ASP A 61 -6.73 5.57 -28.24
C ASP A 61 -7.08 4.35 -27.35
N VAL A 62 -8.06 4.56 -26.46
CA VAL A 62 -8.55 3.53 -25.54
C VAL A 62 -9.18 2.36 -26.28
N ASN A 63 -9.74 2.58 -27.48
CA ASN A 63 -10.33 1.50 -28.29
C ASN A 63 -9.23 0.61 -28.89
N ALA A 64 -8.18 1.19 -29.44
CA ALA A 64 -7.04 0.43 -29.91
C ALA A 64 -6.36 -0.36 -28.75
N LEU A 65 -6.25 0.26 -27.55
CA LEU A 65 -5.75 -0.43 -26.37
C LEU A 65 -6.60 -1.66 -26.03
N ARG A 66 -7.92 -1.55 -26.06
CA ARG A 66 -8.84 -2.68 -25.84
C ARG A 66 -8.73 -3.76 -26.90
N GLN A 67 -8.47 -3.39 -28.16
CA GLN A 67 -8.31 -4.36 -29.25
C GLN A 67 -7.03 -5.20 -29.13
N ILE A 68 -5.92 -4.60 -28.67
CA ILE A 68 -4.66 -5.32 -28.46
C ILE A 68 -4.60 -6.04 -27.10
N ALA A 69 -5.46 -5.67 -26.15
CA ALA A 69 -5.60 -6.35 -24.86
C ALA A 69 -6.24 -7.74 -25.10
N ALA A 70 -5.43 -8.73 -25.29
CA ALA A 70 -5.89 -10.13 -25.38
C ALA A 70 -5.92 -10.76 -23.97
N PRO A 71 -6.85 -11.70 -23.73
CA PRO A 71 -6.75 -12.53 -22.52
C PRO A 71 -5.41 -13.23 -22.51
N SER A 72 -4.76 -13.28 -21.34
CA SER A 72 -3.52 -14.04 -21.18
C SER A 72 -3.72 -15.47 -21.69
N ARG A 73 -2.94 -15.89 -22.69
CA ARG A 73 -2.98 -17.26 -23.21
C ARG A 73 -2.44 -18.27 -22.19
N ASP A 74 -1.68 -17.80 -21.25
CA ASP A 74 -1.28 -18.56 -20.09
C ASP A 74 -2.46 -18.62 -19.11
N GLN A 75 -3.46 -19.45 -19.41
CA GLN A 75 -4.14 -20.17 -18.36
C GLN A 75 -3.09 -21.09 -17.73
N VAL A 76 -2.06 -20.50 -17.14
CA VAL A 76 -1.34 -21.18 -16.09
C VAL A 76 -2.46 -21.56 -15.13
N SER A 77 -2.76 -22.87 -15.14
CA SER A 77 -3.57 -23.49 -14.08
C SER A 77 -3.10 -22.80 -12.81
N ALA A 78 -3.88 -21.83 -12.33
CA ALA A 78 -3.46 -20.99 -11.22
C ALA A 78 -3.37 -21.98 -10.07
N ARG A 79 -2.20 -22.55 -9.85
CA ARG A 79 -1.86 -23.09 -8.55
C ARG A 79 -2.16 -21.90 -7.65
N ALA A 80 -3.26 -22.04 -6.92
CA ALA A 80 -3.67 -21.00 -6.00
C ALA A 80 -2.43 -20.68 -5.17
N ILE A 81 -1.88 -19.47 -5.35
CA ILE A 81 -0.76 -19.04 -4.53
C ILE A 81 -1.31 -19.04 -3.11
N THR A 82 -0.95 -20.07 -2.37
CA THR A 82 -1.41 -20.26 -1.01
C THR A 82 -0.42 -19.52 -0.12
N ILE A 83 -0.82 -18.35 0.37
CA ILE A 83 -0.06 -17.63 1.41
C ILE A 83 -0.61 -18.13 2.73
N ALA A 84 0.15 -18.98 3.44
CA ALA A 84 -0.28 -19.49 4.73
C ALA A 84 -0.51 -18.33 5.73
N PRO A 85 -1.57 -18.36 6.54
CA PRO A 85 -1.76 -17.42 7.63
C PRO A 85 -0.58 -17.49 8.62
N ILE A 86 -0.18 -16.34 9.15
CA ILE A 86 0.88 -16.25 10.16
C ILE A 86 0.41 -16.63 11.57
N GLY A 87 -0.87 -16.88 11.73
CA GLY A 87 -1.52 -17.33 12.96
C GLY A 87 -2.97 -17.69 12.70
N GLN A 88 -3.65 -18.21 13.72
CA GLN A 88 -5.07 -18.52 13.68
C GLN A 88 -5.93 -17.28 13.99
N ARG A 89 -5.45 -16.45 14.94
CA ARG A 89 -6.06 -15.18 15.34
C ARG A 89 -5.03 -14.07 15.16
N ILE A 90 -5.19 -13.28 14.10
CA ILE A 90 -4.18 -12.31 13.66
C ILE A 90 -4.68 -10.90 13.97
N ALA A 91 -4.02 -10.19 14.89
CA ALA A 91 -4.23 -8.77 15.12
C ALA A 91 -3.43 -7.97 14.08
N ILE A 92 -4.10 -7.11 13.32
CA ILE A 92 -3.51 -6.36 12.19
C ILE A 92 -3.64 -4.87 12.45
N ALA A 93 -2.50 -4.18 12.52
CA ALA A 93 -2.49 -2.72 12.59
C ALA A 93 -3.02 -2.12 11.28
N ARG A 94 -3.96 -1.18 11.40
CA ARG A 94 -4.57 -0.54 10.24
C ARG A 94 -5.04 0.87 10.57
N ASP A 95 -4.28 1.85 10.13
CA ASP A 95 -4.60 3.28 10.16
C ASP A 95 -3.69 4.02 9.17
N GLU A 96 -3.57 5.34 9.27
CA GLU A 96 -2.73 6.17 8.39
C GLU A 96 -1.24 5.83 8.51
N ALA A 97 -0.78 5.41 9.70
CA ALA A 97 0.62 5.00 9.90
C ALA A 97 0.92 3.61 9.33
N PHE A 98 -0.10 2.73 9.22
CA PHE A 98 0.00 1.33 8.78
C PHE A 98 -1.02 1.02 7.67
N ALA A 99 -0.95 1.79 6.58
CA ALA A 99 -1.98 1.80 5.54
C ALA A 99 -1.79 0.73 4.44
N PHE A 100 -0.60 0.12 4.31
CA PHE A 100 -0.28 -0.77 3.18
C PHE A 100 -0.71 -2.20 3.43
N VAL A 101 -1.99 -2.40 3.70
CA VAL A 101 -2.58 -3.73 3.89
C VAL A 101 -2.93 -4.35 2.54
N TYR A 102 -2.41 -5.53 2.26
CA TYR A 102 -2.70 -6.26 1.02
C TYR A 102 -4.07 -6.97 1.11
N ALA A 103 -5.08 -6.39 0.46
CA ALA A 103 -6.44 -6.93 0.49
C ALA A 103 -6.51 -8.42 0.07
N ARG A 104 -5.70 -8.81 -0.93
CA ARG A 104 -5.62 -10.21 -1.39
C ARG A 104 -5.09 -11.14 -0.31
N THR A 105 -4.05 -10.76 0.42
CA THR A 105 -3.50 -11.54 1.53
C THR A 105 -4.55 -11.74 2.63
N MET A 106 -5.26 -10.67 3.00
CA MET A 106 -6.35 -10.73 3.98
C MET A 106 -7.47 -11.70 3.55
N THR A 107 -7.84 -11.67 2.27
CA THR A 107 -8.84 -12.59 1.73
C THR A 107 -8.36 -14.03 1.82
N ILE A 108 -7.14 -14.32 1.37
CA ILE A 108 -6.55 -15.67 1.40
C ILE A 108 -6.48 -16.21 2.84
N TRP A 109 -6.07 -15.39 3.81
CA TRP A 109 -5.98 -15.81 5.21
C TRP A 109 -7.36 -16.14 5.79
N ARG A 110 -8.41 -15.35 5.49
CA ARG A 110 -9.79 -15.65 5.89
C ARG A 110 -10.31 -16.94 5.24
N GLU A 111 -10.05 -17.13 3.94
CA GLU A 111 -10.43 -18.34 3.22
C GLU A 111 -9.77 -19.60 3.80
N GLN A 112 -8.59 -19.45 4.42
CA GLN A 112 -7.89 -20.52 5.14
C GLN A 112 -8.28 -20.64 6.63
N GLY A 113 -9.31 -19.90 7.05
CA GLY A 113 -9.89 -20.01 8.39
C GLY A 113 -9.25 -19.11 9.45
N ALA A 114 -8.35 -18.19 9.10
CA ALA A 114 -7.80 -17.25 10.08
C ALA A 114 -8.82 -16.16 10.45
N GLU A 115 -8.92 -15.85 11.73
CA GLU A 115 -9.65 -14.71 12.26
C GLU A 115 -8.76 -13.46 12.19
N LEU A 116 -9.24 -12.38 11.53
CA LEU A 116 -8.49 -11.13 11.38
C LEU A 116 -9.13 -10.01 12.18
N MET A 117 -8.39 -9.45 13.13
CA MET A 117 -8.83 -8.39 14.05
C MET A 117 -8.01 -7.13 13.76
N MET A 118 -8.69 -6.07 13.29
CA MET A 118 -8.04 -4.80 13.03
C MET A 118 -7.93 -3.98 14.32
N PHE A 119 -6.82 -3.24 14.48
CA PHE A 119 -6.64 -2.27 15.55
C PHE A 119 -5.88 -1.04 15.02
N SER A 120 -6.09 0.12 15.63
CA SER A 120 -5.43 1.37 15.26
C SER A 120 -4.36 1.76 16.27
N PRO A 121 -3.07 1.61 15.97
CA PRO A 121 -1.98 2.14 16.77
C PRO A 121 -2.09 3.64 17.04
N LEU A 122 -2.54 4.43 16.06
CA LEU A 122 -2.73 5.88 16.24
C LEU A 122 -3.85 6.26 17.22
N LEU A 123 -4.85 5.40 17.40
CA LEU A 123 -5.88 5.58 18.43
C LEU A 123 -5.50 4.98 19.79
N ASP A 124 -4.23 4.63 19.97
CA ASP A 124 -3.72 3.93 21.16
C ASP A 124 -4.44 2.61 21.43
N GLU A 125 -4.91 1.92 20.37
CA GLU A 125 -5.48 0.59 20.52
C GLU A 125 -4.36 -0.45 20.61
N ALA A 126 -4.52 -1.41 21.53
CA ALA A 126 -3.65 -2.55 21.64
C ALA A 126 -4.10 -3.68 20.70
N PRO A 127 -3.18 -4.55 20.23
CA PRO A 127 -3.58 -5.81 19.60
C PRO A 127 -4.40 -6.68 20.59
N ASP A 128 -5.35 -7.44 20.05
CA ASP A 128 -6.17 -8.34 20.86
C ASP A 128 -5.29 -9.27 21.72
N PRO A 129 -5.55 -9.38 23.04
CA PRO A 129 -4.73 -10.20 23.94
C PRO A 129 -4.79 -11.70 23.64
N GLN A 130 -5.78 -12.16 22.89
CA GLN A 130 -5.91 -13.54 22.46
C GLN A 130 -5.35 -13.82 21.06
N ALA A 131 -4.80 -12.79 20.39
CA ALA A 131 -4.14 -12.98 19.10
C ALA A 131 -2.88 -13.82 19.25
N ASP A 132 -2.70 -14.83 18.44
CA ASP A 132 -1.49 -15.63 18.35
C ASP A 132 -0.47 -15.06 17.35
N ALA A 133 -0.91 -14.09 16.53
CA ALA A 133 -0.04 -13.29 15.69
C ALA A 133 -0.42 -11.80 15.72
N VAL A 134 0.57 -10.91 15.61
CA VAL A 134 0.43 -9.47 15.43
C VAL A 134 1.14 -9.07 14.17
N TYR A 135 0.42 -8.43 13.26
CA TYR A 135 0.95 -7.94 12.00
C TYR A 135 0.92 -6.42 11.92
N LEU A 136 2.08 -5.83 11.75
CA LEU A 136 2.29 -4.40 11.49
C LEU A 136 2.67 -4.25 10.01
N PRO A 137 1.74 -3.89 9.12
CA PRO A 137 2.02 -3.71 7.71
C PRO A 137 2.85 -2.46 7.42
N GLY A 138 3.19 -2.26 6.15
CA GLY A 138 3.84 -1.05 5.70
C GLY A 138 2.96 0.20 5.83
N GLY A 139 3.60 1.34 5.73
CA GLY A 139 2.97 2.66 5.83
C GLY A 139 4.02 3.72 6.09
N TYR A 140 3.61 4.79 6.75
CA TYR A 140 4.45 5.94 7.10
C TYR A 140 4.46 6.22 8.60
N PRO A 141 4.89 5.26 9.46
CA PRO A 141 4.92 5.48 10.91
C PRO A 141 5.84 6.62 11.32
N GLU A 142 6.88 6.94 10.53
CA GLU A 142 7.78 8.06 10.77
C GLU A 142 7.07 9.42 10.72
N LEU A 143 5.98 9.57 9.98
CA LEU A 143 5.16 10.78 9.98
C LEU A 143 4.32 10.93 11.26
N HIS A 144 4.24 9.88 12.04
CA HIS A 144 3.45 9.79 13.28
C HIS A 144 4.30 9.35 14.48
N ALA A 145 5.64 9.41 14.36
CA ALA A 145 6.57 8.81 15.32
C ALA A 145 6.33 9.27 16.76
N GLY A 146 6.20 10.57 16.99
CA GLY A 146 5.92 11.11 18.33
C GLY A 146 4.58 10.66 18.90
N ARG A 147 3.54 10.56 18.07
CA ARG A 147 2.22 10.05 18.49
C ARG A 147 2.28 8.57 18.85
N LEU A 148 2.92 7.75 18.01
CA LEU A 148 3.08 6.32 18.26
C LEU A 148 3.89 6.06 19.53
N ALA A 149 4.97 6.81 19.76
CA ALA A 149 5.78 6.71 20.98
C ALA A 149 5.03 7.09 22.26
N ALA A 150 4.07 8.04 22.17
CA ALA A 150 3.21 8.44 23.29
C ALA A 150 2.10 7.40 23.58
N ASN A 151 1.75 6.55 22.62
CA ASN A 151 0.63 5.60 22.69
C ASN A 151 1.00 4.36 23.50
N GLN A 152 0.77 4.46 24.82
CA GLN A 152 1.24 3.47 25.80
C GLN A 152 0.50 2.11 25.70
N ARG A 153 -0.81 2.12 25.39
CA ARG A 153 -1.59 0.87 25.27
C ARG A 153 -1.12 0.07 24.05
N PHE A 154 -0.90 0.74 22.93
CA PHE A 154 -0.31 0.15 21.73
C PHE A 154 1.06 -0.49 22.05
N MET A 155 1.98 0.31 22.58
CA MET A 155 3.35 -0.14 22.89
C MET A 155 3.39 -1.31 23.88
N GLN A 156 2.60 -1.23 24.96
CA GLN A 156 2.52 -2.30 25.95
C GLN A 156 1.84 -3.55 25.38
N GLY A 157 0.81 -3.38 24.55
CA GLY A 157 0.10 -4.48 23.91
C GLY A 157 1.00 -5.30 22.99
N VAL A 158 1.82 -4.64 22.16
CA VAL A 158 2.80 -5.33 21.28
C VAL A 158 3.86 -6.05 22.11
N ARG A 159 4.39 -5.40 23.18
CA ARG A 159 5.35 -6.04 24.10
C ARG A 159 4.73 -7.25 24.82
N ALA A 160 3.49 -7.14 25.27
CA ALA A 160 2.76 -8.23 25.89
C ALA A 160 2.52 -9.40 24.92
N ALA A 161 2.22 -9.10 23.65
CA ALA A 161 2.11 -10.10 22.60
C ALA A 161 3.44 -10.87 22.43
N ALA A 162 4.56 -10.16 22.32
CA ALA A 162 5.88 -10.77 22.24
C ALA A 162 6.22 -11.60 23.48
N ALA A 163 5.92 -11.10 24.69
CA ALA A 163 6.19 -11.80 25.96
C ALA A 163 5.44 -13.12 26.09
N ARG A 164 4.20 -13.20 25.55
CA ARG A 164 3.43 -14.46 25.50
C ARG A 164 3.75 -15.35 24.28
N GLN A 165 4.82 -15.00 23.55
CA GLN A 165 5.31 -15.74 22.37
C GLN A 165 4.31 -15.74 21.17
N ALA A 166 3.44 -14.76 21.07
CA ALA A 166 2.71 -14.50 19.84
C ALA A 166 3.71 -14.13 18.72
N PHE A 167 3.41 -14.54 17.50
CA PHE A 167 4.25 -14.20 16.36
C PHE A 167 4.09 -12.72 16.00
N VAL A 168 5.08 -11.89 16.28
CA VAL A 168 5.05 -10.45 15.94
C VAL A 168 5.82 -10.23 14.64
N PHE A 169 5.11 -9.79 13.62
CA PHE A 169 5.64 -9.55 12.28
C PHE A 169 5.44 -8.11 11.85
N GLY A 170 6.50 -7.47 11.39
CA GLY A 170 6.47 -6.14 10.80
C GLY A 170 7.16 -6.13 9.45
N GLU A 171 6.58 -5.45 8.47
CA GLU A 171 7.21 -5.20 7.18
C GLU A 171 7.30 -3.71 6.88
N CYS A 172 8.32 -3.28 6.14
CA CYS A 172 8.53 -1.88 5.75
C CYS A 172 8.40 -0.94 6.97
N GLY A 173 7.45 0.01 6.97
CA GLY A 173 7.16 0.88 8.11
C GLY A 173 6.80 0.12 9.40
N GLY A 174 6.07 -0.99 9.28
CA GLY A 174 5.77 -1.85 10.43
C GLY A 174 7.01 -2.45 11.08
N TYR A 175 8.02 -2.81 10.29
CA TYR A 175 9.31 -3.25 10.82
C TYR A 175 10.06 -2.11 11.53
N MET A 176 10.02 -0.89 10.96
CA MET A 176 10.63 0.29 11.58
C MET A 176 10.04 0.57 12.97
N ALA A 177 8.71 0.46 13.11
CA ALA A 177 8.02 0.67 14.38
C ALA A 177 8.36 -0.38 15.48
N LEU A 178 8.90 -1.55 15.11
CA LEU A 178 9.40 -2.54 16.04
C LEU A 178 10.83 -2.26 16.53
N GLY A 179 11.47 -1.21 16.02
CA GLY A 179 12.80 -0.78 16.41
C GLY A 179 12.86 -0.19 17.82
N ARG A 180 14.06 0.23 18.24
CA ARG A 180 14.27 0.89 19.54
C ARG A 180 13.79 2.35 19.52
N ALA A 181 13.86 2.98 18.38
CA ALA A 181 13.44 4.35 18.12
C ALA A 181 13.06 4.48 16.67
N LEU A 182 12.18 5.42 16.39
CA LEU A 182 11.76 5.82 15.06
C LEU A 182 12.09 7.29 14.88
N THR A 183 12.89 7.62 13.86
CA THR A 183 13.29 8.99 13.55
C THR A 183 12.26 9.60 12.61
N ASP A 184 11.74 10.77 12.97
CA ASP A 184 10.79 11.53 12.17
C ASP A 184 11.48 12.35 11.06
N ALA A 185 10.69 13.10 10.28
CA ALA A 185 11.18 13.94 9.17
C ALA A 185 12.11 15.08 9.63
N ASP A 186 12.00 15.51 10.89
CA ASP A 186 12.82 16.55 11.50
C ASP A 186 14.12 16.00 12.11
N GLY A 187 14.33 14.68 11.99
CA GLY A 187 15.51 14.00 12.52
C GLY A 187 15.43 13.72 14.03
N VAL A 188 14.25 13.86 14.63
CA VAL A 188 14.02 13.59 16.05
C VAL A 188 13.72 12.10 16.25
N ALA A 189 14.43 11.46 17.17
CA ALA A 189 14.19 10.07 17.54
C ALA A 189 13.13 9.99 18.65
N HIS A 190 12.14 9.13 18.44
CA HIS A 190 11.03 8.87 19.36
C HIS A 190 11.01 7.43 19.84
#